data_f691896cb238b53d840525db8479ab31
#
_entry.id   f691896cb238b53d840525db8479ab31
#
_cell.length_a   1.000
_cell.length_b   1.000
_cell.length_c   1.000
_cell.angle_alpha   90.00
_cell.angle_beta   90.00
_cell.angle_gamma   90.00
#
_symmetry.space_group_name_H-M   'P 1'
#
loop_
_entity.id
_entity.type
_entity.pdbx_description
1 polymer ?
#
loop_
_entity_poly.entity_id
_entity_poly.type
_entity_poly.pdbx_seq_one_letter_code
_entity_poly.pdbx_strand_id
1 'polypeptide(L)'
;LLLIMRERTPITTKLLNACTNLKLIITSGMRNQAIDLKTAKQKNITILGTDTHSNPTAELTWALILGLARNVREETENMYQGYWQTTLGTELKGKTLGVIGLGTQGTQVATIGKAFGMEVIAWSENLKIADAEAKGVLAVAKEDLLARADVVSIHLVLSERTKNLIKYDDLC
;
A
#
# COMPACT_ATOMS: atom_id res chain seq x y z
N LEU A 1 3.40 -26.36 16.06
CA LEU A 1 3.79 -25.44 14.99
C LEU A 1 2.59 -25.15 14.08
N LEU A 2 2.33 -23.90 13.81
CA LEU A 2 1.34 -23.43 12.82
C LEU A 2 2.04 -22.47 11.86
N LEU A 3 1.89 -22.72 10.55
CA LEU A 3 2.33 -21.84 9.49
C LEU A 3 1.12 -21.15 8.88
N ILE A 4 1.14 -19.83 8.78
CA ILE A 4 0.02 -19.08 8.22
C ILE A 4 0.50 -18.02 7.22
N MET A 5 -0.32 -17.80 6.21
CA MET A 5 -0.15 -16.66 5.32
C MET A 5 -0.78 -15.42 5.94
N ARG A 6 -0.12 -14.29 5.75
CA ARG A 6 -0.53 -13.01 6.29
C ARG A 6 -1.97 -12.66 5.90
N GLU A 7 -2.75 -12.27 6.91
CA GLU A 7 -4.10 -11.69 6.79
C GLU A 7 -5.17 -12.55 6.07
N ARG A 8 -4.85 -13.79 5.69
CA ARG A 8 -5.81 -14.66 5.00
C ARG A 8 -6.64 -15.54 5.92
N THR A 9 -6.09 -15.90 7.08
CA THR A 9 -6.77 -16.79 8.03
C THR A 9 -6.82 -16.13 9.40
N PRO A 10 -8.00 -15.79 9.92
CA PRO A 10 -8.14 -15.24 11.26
C PRO A 10 -7.74 -16.28 12.32
N ILE A 11 -6.74 -15.96 13.12
CA ILE A 11 -6.30 -16.76 14.26
C ILE A 11 -6.95 -16.20 15.52
N THR A 12 -8.20 -16.59 15.69
CA THR A 12 -9.08 -16.06 16.73
C THR A 12 -8.79 -16.69 18.10
N THR A 13 -9.26 -16.05 19.18
CA THR A 13 -9.29 -16.59 20.54
C THR A 13 -9.84 -18.02 20.58
N LYS A 14 -10.96 -18.28 19.86
CA LYS A 14 -11.58 -19.61 19.80
C LYS A 14 -10.63 -20.65 19.23
N LEU A 15 -9.95 -20.35 18.13
CA LEU A 15 -8.98 -21.25 17.51
C LEU A 15 -7.79 -21.50 18.44
N LEU A 16 -7.22 -20.44 19.01
CA LEU A 16 -6.10 -20.57 19.94
C LEU A 16 -6.47 -21.37 21.19
N ASN A 17 -7.70 -21.27 21.67
CA ASN A 17 -8.18 -22.05 22.80
C ASN A 17 -8.35 -23.55 22.47
N ALA A 18 -8.76 -23.87 21.26
CA ALA A 18 -8.88 -25.24 20.79
C ALA A 18 -7.51 -25.92 20.55
N CYS A 19 -6.47 -25.14 20.26
CA CYS A 19 -5.12 -25.67 20.01
C CYS A 19 -4.31 -25.74 21.30
N THR A 20 -4.57 -26.75 22.16
CA THR A 20 -3.96 -26.87 23.50
C THR A 20 -2.44 -27.08 23.48
N ASN A 21 -1.90 -27.71 22.44
CA ASN A 21 -0.46 -28.02 22.30
C ASN A 21 0.29 -27.03 21.38
N LEU A 22 -0.35 -25.97 20.93
CA LEU A 22 0.27 -24.98 20.04
C LEU A 22 1.25 -24.12 20.83
N LYS A 23 2.51 -24.07 20.37
CA LYS A 23 3.59 -23.29 21.00
C LYS A 23 4.23 -22.27 20.11
N LEU A 24 4.10 -22.43 18.79
CA LEU A 24 4.76 -21.57 17.82
C LEU A 24 3.85 -21.33 16.63
N ILE A 25 3.70 -20.06 16.26
CA ILE A 25 3.07 -19.62 15.03
C ILE A 25 4.13 -18.90 14.20
N ILE A 26 4.30 -19.29 12.94
CA ILE A 26 5.11 -18.58 11.96
C ILE A 26 4.17 -17.97 10.93
N THR A 27 4.26 -16.65 10.70
CA THR A 27 3.46 -15.93 9.74
C THR A 27 4.34 -15.30 8.66
N SER A 28 3.86 -15.22 7.43
CA SER A 28 4.52 -14.45 6.39
C SER A 28 4.43 -12.95 6.73
N GLY A 29 5.58 -12.29 6.81
CA GLY A 29 5.69 -10.89 7.23
C GLY A 29 5.76 -10.71 8.74
N MET A 30 6.40 -9.60 9.16
CA MET A 30 6.69 -9.30 10.56
C MET A 30 5.45 -8.89 11.39
N ARG A 31 4.34 -8.54 10.73
CA ARG A 31 3.08 -8.14 11.38
C ARG A 31 1.92 -8.84 10.73
N ASN A 32 1.02 -9.39 11.53
CA ASN A 32 -0.20 -10.02 11.07
C ASN A 32 -1.36 -9.66 12.02
N GLN A 33 -2.26 -8.78 11.55
CA GLN A 33 -3.41 -8.32 12.34
C GLN A 33 -4.50 -9.39 12.50
N ALA A 34 -4.45 -10.46 11.71
CA ALA A 34 -5.41 -11.57 11.83
C ALA A 34 -5.15 -12.47 13.02
N ILE A 35 -4.07 -12.26 13.79
CA ILE A 35 -3.72 -13.07 14.98
C ILE A 35 -4.14 -12.32 16.23
N ASP A 36 -4.90 -12.97 17.10
CA ASP A 36 -5.18 -12.50 18.46
C ASP A 36 -3.90 -12.60 19.33
N LEU A 37 -3.09 -11.55 19.26
CA LEU A 37 -1.81 -11.45 19.97
C LEU A 37 -1.98 -11.53 21.50
N LYS A 38 -3.10 -11.01 22.03
CA LYS A 38 -3.38 -11.01 23.47
C LYS A 38 -3.56 -12.43 23.99
N THR A 39 -4.41 -13.21 23.33
CA THR A 39 -4.65 -14.62 23.69
C THR A 39 -3.40 -15.47 23.46
N ALA A 40 -2.68 -15.26 22.35
CA ALA A 40 -1.44 -15.98 22.08
C ALA A 40 -0.39 -15.76 23.20
N LYS A 41 -0.21 -14.52 23.65
CA LYS A 41 0.68 -14.18 24.75
C LYS A 41 0.25 -14.84 26.07
N GLN A 42 -1.04 -14.83 26.40
CA GLN A 42 -1.58 -15.49 27.60
C GLN A 42 -1.32 -17.01 27.64
N LYS A 43 -1.27 -17.63 26.46
CA LYS A 43 -1.02 -19.06 26.29
C LYS A 43 0.47 -19.39 26.08
N ASN A 44 1.37 -18.44 26.21
CA ASN A 44 2.79 -18.60 25.95
C ASN A 44 3.10 -19.14 24.54
N ILE A 45 2.31 -18.74 23.54
CA ILE A 45 2.53 -19.10 22.15
C ILE A 45 3.48 -18.07 21.54
N THR A 46 4.63 -18.52 21.06
CA THR A 46 5.60 -17.68 20.34
C THR A 46 5.08 -17.37 18.95
N ILE A 47 5.19 -16.11 18.53
CA ILE A 47 4.83 -15.69 17.17
C ILE A 47 6.07 -15.14 16.50
N LEU A 48 6.43 -15.68 15.34
CA LEU A 48 7.53 -15.25 14.51
C LEU A 48 7.02 -14.82 13.15
N GLY A 49 7.53 -13.71 12.63
CA GLY A 49 7.32 -13.26 11.26
C GLY A 49 8.54 -13.56 10.38
N THR A 50 8.31 -13.77 9.12
CA THR A 50 9.39 -13.84 8.11
C THR A 50 9.66 -12.47 7.52
N ASP A 51 10.85 -12.29 6.97
CA ASP A 51 11.11 -11.14 6.12
C ASP A 51 10.22 -11.15 4.89
N THR A 52 9.87 -9.97 4.42
CA THR A 52 9.04 -9.78 3.22
C THR A 52 9.73 -8.85 2.24
N HIS A 53 9.66 -9.21 0.97
CA HIS A 53 10.03 -8.29 -0.10
C HIS A 53 8.89 -7.29 -0.33
N SER A 54 9.23 -6.01 -0.47
CA SER A 54 8.25 -4.94 -0.70
C SER A 54 8.05 -4.60 -2.19
N ASN A 55 8.91 -5.12 -3.07
CA ASN A 55 8.90 -4.83 -4.50
C ASN A 55 7.58 -5.17 -5.20
N PRO A 56 6.96 -6.36 -4.99
CA PRO A 56 5.70 -6.70 -5.66
C PRO A 56 4.57 -5.68 -5.44
N THR A 57 4.54 -5.04 -4.27
CA THR A 57 3.53 -4.00 -3.99
C THR A 57 3.77 -2.75 -4.84
N ALA A 58 5.01 -2.29 -4.96
CA ALA A 58 5.36 -1.15 -5.79
C ALA A 58 5.16 -1.46 -7.28
N GLU A 59 5.49 -2.67 -7.72
CA GLU A 59 5.27 -3.15 -9.08
C GLU A 59 3.78 -3.16 -9.44
N LEU A 60 2.93 -3.71 -8.58
CA LEU A 60 1.48 -3.70 -8.79
C LEU A 60 0.92 -2.26 -8.79
N THR A 61 1.40 -1.40 -7.88
CA THR A 61 1.00 0.01 -7.85
C THR A 61 1.26 0.67 -9.21
N TRP A 62 2.45 0.48 -9.77
CA TRP A 62 2.81 1.06 -11.07
C TRP A 62 2.08 0.40 -12.23
N ALA A 63 1.83 -0.91 -12.17
CA ALA A 63 1.00 -1.58 -13.17
C ALA A 63 -0.41 -0.97 -13.22
N LEU A 64 -1.01 -0.65 -12.07
CA LEU A 64 -2.31 0.00 -11.98
C LEU A 64 -2.27 1.46 -12.47
N ILE A 65 -1.28 2.25 -12.04
CA ILE A 65 -1.12 3.66 -12.46
C ILE A 65 -0.96 3.73 -13.99
N LEU A 66 -0.06 2.92 -14.55
CA LEU A 66 0.18 2.89 -15.99
C LEU A 66 -1.03 2.34 -16.75
N GLY A 67 -1.70 1.32 -16.20
CA GLY A 67 -2.92 0.76 -16.77
C GLY A 67 -4.03 1.79 -16.90
N LEU A 68 -4.22 2.63 -15.88
CA LEU A 68 -5.17 3.73 -15.91
C LEU A 68 -4.72 4.85 -16.85
N ALA A 69 -3.48 5.31 -16.73
CA ALA A 69 -2.95 6.41 -17.53
C ALA A 69 -2.94 6.10 -19.04
N ARG A 70 -2.81 4.83 -19.40
CA ARG A 70 -2.76 4.37 -20.80
C ARG A 70 -4.03 3.69 -21.28
N ASN A 71 -5.12 3.70 -20.49
CA ASN A 71 -6.40 3.07 -20.82
C ASN A 71 -6.25 1.60 -21.25
N VAL A 72 -5.29 0.86 -20.64
CA VAL A 72 -4.90 -0.50 -21.08
C VAL A 72 -6.09 -1.45 -21.14
N ARG A 73 -7.00 -1.36 -20.16
CA ARG A 73 -8.19 -2.21 -20.13
C ARG A 73 -9.09 -1.94 -21.33
N GLU A 74 -9.44 -0.67 -21.55
CA GLU A 74 -10.34 -0.25 -22.64
C GLU A 74 -9.75 -0.61 -24.01
N GLU A 75 -8.48 -0.27 -24.22
CA GLU A 75 -7.80 -0.58 -25.48
C GLU A 75 -7.68 -2.10 -25.73
N THR A 76 -7.50 -2.88 -24.65
CA THR A 76 -7.49 -4.36 -24.77
C THR A 76 -8.87 -4.89 -25.16
N GLU A 77 -9.94 -4.40 -24.52
CA GLU A 77 -11.31 -4.79 -24.85
C GLU A 77 -11.67 -4.40 -26.29
N ASN A 78 -11.28 -3.21 -26.73
CA ASN A 78 -11.49 -2.73 -28.09
C ASN A 78 -10.73 -3.56 -29.13
N MET A 79 -9.48 -3.93 -28.84
CA MET A 79 -8.69 -4.83 -29.71
C MET A 79 -9.39 -6.16 -29.95
N TYR A 80 -9.98 -6.79 -28.92
CA TYR A 80 -10.75 -8.01 -29.08
C TYR A 80 -12.01 -7.84 -29.96
N GLN A 81 -12.54 -6.63 -30.05
CA GLN A 81 -13.69 -6.27 -30.88
C GLN A 81 -13.28 -5.81 -32.30
N GLY A 82 -11.98 -5.81 -32.61
CA GLY A 82 -11.46 -5.38 -33.91
C GLY A 82 -11.24 -3.87 -34.07
N TYR A 83 -11.33 -3.10 -33.00
CA TYR A 83 -10.99 -1.69 -32.97
C TYR A 83 -9.50 -1.49 -32.69
N TRP A 84 -8.93 -0.39 -33.15
CA TRP A 84 -7.54 -0.06 -33.00
C TRP A 84 -7.38 1.39 -32.53
N GLN A 85 -6.66 1.57 -31.40
CA GLN A 85 -6.23 2.87 -30.90
C GLN A 85 -7.38 3.87 -30.78
N THR A 86 -8.35 3.57 -29.92
CA THR A 86 -9.59 4.35 -29.77
C THR A 86 -9.45 5.49 -28.78
N THR A 87 -8.46 5.43 -27.86
CA THR A 87 -8.24 6.44 -26.83
C THR A 87 -6.83 7.00 -26.88
N LEU A 88 -6.67 8.20 -26.30
CA LEU A 88 -5.38 8.81 -26.01
C LEU A 88 -5.12 8.68 -24.51
N GLY A 89 -4.02 8.06 -24.14
CA GLY A 89 -3.63 8.00 -22.74
C GLY A 89 -3.08 9.32 -22.20
N THR A 90 -3.00 9.43 -20.89
CA THR A 90 -2.42 10.58 -20.19
C THR A 90 -0.91 10.37 -20.00
N GLU A 91 -0.12 11.38 -20.32
CA GLU A 91 1.32 11.40 -20.01
C GLU A 91 1.53 11.67 -18.52
N LEU A 92 2.46 10.94 -17.89
CA LEU A 92 2.77 11.11 -16.46
C LEU A 92 3.81 12.20 -16.18
N LYS A 93 4.66 12.52 -17.17
CA LYS A 93 5.67 13.57 -17.04
C LYS A 93 5.02 14.91 -16.72
N GLY A 94 5.53 15.59 -15.70
CA GLY A 94 4.99 16.87 -15.23
C GLY A 94 3.70 16.77 -14.40
N LYS A 95 3.15 15.56 -14.22
CA LYS A 95 2.03 15.29 -13.32
C LYS A 95 2.49 15.12 -11.88
N THR A 96 1.59 15.32 -10.93
CA THR A 96 1.86 15.22 -9.50
C THR A 96 1.41 13.87 -8.96
N LEU A 97 2.35 13.15 -8.33
CA LEU A 97 2.08 11.92 -7.57
C LEU A 97 2.00 12.23 -6.09
N GLY A 98 0.83 12.08 -5.49
CA GLY A 98 0.61 12.15 -4.05
C GLY A 98 0.81 10.78 -3.38
N VAL A 99 1.77 10.67 -2.47
CA VAL A 99 2.07 9.43 -1.74
C VAL A 99 1.62 9.58 -0.29
N ILE A 100 0.58 8.85 0.09
CA ILE A 100 0.10 8.81 1.48
C ILE A 100 0.81 7.65 2.19
N GLY A 101 1.82 7.99 2.99
CA GLY A 101 2.68 7.02 3.68
C GLY A 101 4.02 6.80 2.99
N LEU A 102 5.05 7.58 3.34
CA LEU A 102 6.40 7.53 2.76
C LEU A 102 7.33 6.53 3.51
N GLY A 103 6.80 5.35 3.85
CA GLY A 103 7.56 4.20 4.37
C GLY A 103 8.30 3.45 3.26
N THR A 104 8.70 2.19 3.50
CA THR A 104 9.46 1.39 2.54
C THR A 104 8.77 1.31 1.16
N GLN A 105 7.49 0.96 1.14
CA GLN A 105 6.72 0.83 -0.12
C GLN A 105 6.48 2.18 -0.79
N GLY A 106 5.99 3.17 -0.04
CA GLY A 106 5.75 4.52 -0.57
C GLY A 106 7.03 5.17 -1.12
N THR A 107 8.18 4.92 -0.50
CA THR A 107 9.47 5.40 -1.01
C THR A 107 9.83 4.76 -2.36
N GLN A 108 9.58 3.46 -2.53
CA GLN A 108 9.80 2.79 -3.83
C GLN A 108 8.91 3.37 -4.92
N VAL A 109 7.62 3.55 -4.62
CA VAL A 109 6.66 4.15 -5.55
C VAL A 109 7.05 5.59 -5.91
N ALA A 110 7.45 6.39 -4.93
CA ALA A 110 7.95 7.75 -5.12
C ALA A 110 9.20 7.80 -6.02
N THR A 111 10.15 6.87 -5.81
CA THR A 111 11.37 6.79 -6.63
C THR A 111 11.06 6.52 -8.09
N ILE A 112 10.14 5.60 -8.36
CA ILE A 112 9.71 5.29 -9.73
C ILE A 112 8.94 6.47 -10.34
N GLY A 113 8.08 7.17 -9.56
CA GLY A 113 7.36 8.36 -10.01
C GLY A 113 8.31 9.47 -10.49
N LYS A 114 9.39 9.71 -9.75
CA LYS A 114 10.43 10.64 -10.19
C LYS A 114 11.11 10.20 -11.49
N ALA A 115 11.32 8.90 -11.68
CA ALA A 115 11.89 8.38 -12.92
C ALA A 115 10.96 8.60 -14.13
N PHE A 116 9.64 8.65 -13.92
CA PHE A 116 8.66 9.07 -14.94
C PHE A 116 8.57 10.60 -15.12
N GLY A 117 9.38 11.38 -14.40
CA GLY A 117 9.36 12.84 -14.47
C GLY A 117 8.17 13.48 -13.78
N MET A 118 7.55 12.78 -12.82
CA MET A 118 6.48 13.34 -12.00
C MET A 118 7.04 14.21 -10.87
N GLU A 119 6.30 15.24 -10.45
CA GLU A 119 6.47 15.85 -9.14
C GLU A 119 5.94 14.87 -8.08
N VAL A 120 6.71 14.63 -7.02
CA VAL A 120 6.27 13.72 -5.96
C VAL A 120 6.10 14.50 -4.66
N ILE A 121 4.88 14.49 -4.15
CA ILE A 121 4.53 15.04 -2.85
C ILE A 121 4.09 13.94 -1.91
N ALA A 122 4.32 14.08 -0.62
CA ALA A 122 3.95 13.04 0.34
C ALA A 122 3.36 13.60 1.63
N TRP A 123 2.51 12.79 2.22
CA TRP A 123 1.98 13.02 3.55
C TRP A 123 1.94 11.73 4.36
N SER A 124 2.23 11.82 5.62
CA SER A 124 1.79 10.89 6.66
C SER A 124 1.86 11.58 8.02
N GLU A 125 1.07 11.12 8.98
CA GLU A 125 0.89 11.76 10.29
C GLU A 125 2.22 12.05 11.02
N ASN A 126 3.24 11.20 10.85
CA ASN A 126 4.54 11.32 11.50
C ASN A 126 5.69 11.59 10.51
N LEU A 127 5.38 12.05 9.29
CA LEU A 127 6.40 12.34 8.29
C LEU A 127 7.14 13.63 8.68
N LYS A 128 8.45 13.52 8.90
CA LYS A 128 9.30 14.69 9.10
C LYS A 128 9.72 15.25 7.75
N ILE A 129 9.75 16.57 7.64
CA ILE A 129 10.15 17.26 6.41
C ILE A 129 11.54 16.79 5.96
N ALA A 130 12.51 16.72 6.85
CA ALA A 130 13.86 16.26 6.54
C ALA A 130 13.91 14.82 5.98
N ASP A 131 13.03 13.92 6.45
CA ASP A 131 12.98 12.54 5.96
C ASP A 131 12.39 12.47 4.54
N ALA A 132 11.48 13.36 4.19
CA ALA A 132 10.94 13.47 2.83
C ALA A 132 11.96 14.11 1.88
N GLU A 133 12.60 15.19 2.28
CA GLU A 133 13.63 15.89 1.51
C GLU A 133 14.82 14.98 1.21
N ALA A 134 15.27 14.18 2.18
CA ALA A 134 16.33 13.18 1.98
C ALA A 134 15.99 12.15 0.88
N LYS A 135 14.71 11.97 0.59
CA LYS A 135 14.21 11.09 -0.49
C LYS A 135 13.87 11.85 -1.77
N GLY A 136 14.10 13.17 -1.77
CA GLY A 136 13.75 14.08 -2.88
C GLY A 136 12.24 14.13 -3.12
N VAL A 137 11.45 14.18 -2.05
CA VAL A 137 9.98 14.26 -2.03
C VAL A 137 9.57 15.47 -1.20
N LEU A 138 8.58 16.22 -1.64
CA LEU A 138 8.05 17.35 -0.90
C LEU A 138 7.02 16.88 0.14
N ALA A 139 7.26 17.15 1.41
CA ALA A 139 6.27 16.91 2.46
C ALA A 139 5.24 18.05 2.45
N VAL A 140 3.96 17.68 2.43
CA VAL A 140 2.82 18.63 2.40
C VAL A 140 1.74 18.21 3.40
N ALA A 141 0.76 19.06 3.66
CA ALA A 141 -0.46 18.69 4.40
C ALA A 141 -1.32 17.70 3.60
N LYS A 142 -2.19 16.93 4.27
CA LYS A 142 -3.07 15.96 3.60
C LYS A 142 -3.97 16.63 2.58
N GLU A 143 -4.54 17.76 2.95
CA GLU A 143 -5.44 18.55 2.14
C GLU A 143 -4.73 19.09 0.89
N ASP A 144 -3.51 19.60 1.04
CA ASP A 144 -2.69 20.07 -0.09
C ASP A 144 -2.32 18.92 -1.03
N LEU A 145 -2.01 17.73 -0.47
CA LEU A 145 -1.72 16.57 -1.30
C LEU A 145 -2.93 16.19 -2.16
N LEU A 146 -4.10 16.10 -1.55
CA LEU A 146 -5.33 15.73 -2.26
C LEU A 146 -5.76 16.77 -3.29
N ALA A 147 -5.54 18.06 -3.00
CA ALA A 147 -5.86 19.15 -3.92
C ALA A 147 -4.91 19.24 -5.13
N ARG A 148 -3.64 18.82 -4.97
CA ARG A 148 -2.60 18.99 -6.02
C ARG A 148 -2.31 17.72 -6.82
N ALA A 149 -2.60 16.53 -6.26
CA ALA A 149 -2.19 15.29 -6.88
C ALA A 149 -3.07 14.92 -8.07
N ASP A 150 -2.47 14.65 -9.22
CA ASP A 150 -3.13 14.00 -10.35
C ASP A 150 -3.34 12.49 -10.09
N VAL A 151 -2.44 11.89 -9.31
CA VAL A 151 -2.50 10.48 -8.90
C VAL A 151 -2.23 10.38 -7.40
N VAL A 152 -3.07 9.70 -6.65
CA VAL A 152 -2.88 9.42 -5.22
C VAL A 152 -2.64 7.94 -5.00
N SER A 153 -1.58 7.60 -4.25
CA SER A 153 -1.26 6.23 -3.88
C SER A 153 -1.08 6.09 -2.37
N ILE A 154 -1.81 5.13 -1.77
CA ILE A 154 -1.87 4.95 -0.31
C ILE A 154 -1.02 3.75 0.10
N HIS A 155 -0.03 3.99 0.98
CA HIS A 155 0.92 3.01 1.48
C HIS A 155 1.00 3.01 3.02
N LEU A 156 -0.16 3.11 3.65
CA LEU A 156 -0.29 3.04 5.10
C LEU A 156 -0.77 1.66 5.55
N VAL A 157 -0.32 1.25 6.71
CA VAL A 157 -0.88 0.06 7.38
C VAL A 157 -2.28 0.39 7.88
N LEU A 158 -3.27 -0.45 7.58
CA LEU A 158 -4.61 -0.31 8.12
C LEU A 158 -4.56 -0.49 9.65
N SER A 159 -5.10 0.47 10.36
CA SER A 159 -5.19 0.51 11.83
C SER A 159 -6.38 1.36 12.24
N GLU A 160 -6.73 1.40 13.51
CA GLU A 160 -7.79 2.30 13.99
C GLU A 160 -7.50 3.78 13.67
N ARG A 161 -6.22 4.18 13.60
CA ARG A 161 -5.82 5.56 13.23
C ARG A 161 -5.97 5.85 11.74
N THR A 162 -5.80 4.85 10.89
CA THR A 162 -5.82 5.00 9.42
C THR A 162 -7.14 4.56 8.80
N LYS A 163 -8.04 4.01 9.60
CA LYS A 163 -9.40 3.66 9.20
C LYS A 163 -10.17 4.94 8.86
N ASN A 164 -10.82 4.94 7.70
CA ASN A 164 -11.55 6.11 7.18
C ASN A 164 -10.68 7.39 7.07
N LEU A 165 -9.38 7.24 6.84
CA LEU A 165 -8.46 8.36 6.67
C LEU A 165 -8.80 9.21 5.44
N ILE A 166 -9.22 8.56 4.36
CA ILE A 166 -9.76 9.20 3.16
C ILE A 166 -11.26 9.03 3.18
N LYS A 167 -11.99 10.13 3.12
CA LYS A 167 -13.45 10.20 3.15
C LYS A 167 -13.96 10.60 1.77
N TYR A 168 -15.29 10.54 1.62
CA TYR A 168 -15.95 10.97 0.39
C TYR A 168 -15.61 12.43 0.03
N ASP A 169 -15.68 13.32 1.02
CA ASP A 169 -15.40 14.75 0.84
C ASP A 169 -13.92 15.05 0.47
N ASP A 170 -13.03 14.10 0.70
CA ASP A 170 -11.61 14.20 0.29
C ASP A 170 -11.41 13.91 -1.22
N LEU A 171 -12.44 13.37 -1.90
CA LEU A 171 -12.39 12.92 -3.30
C LEU A 171 -13.29 13.74 -4.25
N CYS A 172 -14.00 14.75 -3.74
CA CYS A 172 -14.97 15.59 -4.49
C CYS A 172 -14.45 16.99 -4.75
#